data_d61b8015c36c82bf69f360a3a9fc1e61
#
_entry.id   d61b8015c36c82bf69f360a3a9fc1e61
#
_cell.length_a   1.000
_cell.length_b   1.000
_cell.length_c   1.000
_cell.angle_alpha   90.00
_cell.angle_beta   90.00
_cell.angle_gamma   90.00
#
_symmetry.space_group_name_H-M   'P 1'
#
loop_
_entity.id
_entity.type
_entity.pdbx_description
1 polymer ?
#
loop_
_entity_poly.entity_id
_entity_poly.type
_entity_poly.pdbx_seq_one_letter_code
_entity_poly.pdbx_strand_id
1 'polypeptide(L)'
;LLFDYKIMKIAIVGTGYVGLVTGTCFAEMGTEVFCVDVNAEKITNLKQGIIPIYEPGLEEMVHRNQQAGRLHFTTDLTECLNEVEVLFSAVGTPPDEDGSADLKYVLEVARTVGRNMTKHLLVVTKSTVPVGTARKVRETIQEELDKRGLPLEFDVASNPEFLKEGAAIKDFMSPDRVVVGVES
;
A
#
# COMPACT_ATOMS: atom_id res chain seq x y z
N LEU A 1 32.97 6.17 -10.90
CA LEU A 1 31.90 5.15 -10.91
C LEU A 1 30.71 5.73 -10.19
N LEU A 2 29.76 6.34 -10.93
CA LEU A 2 28.44 6.66 -10.45
C LEU A 2 27.69 5.33 -10.36
N PHE A 3 27.51 4.80 -9.16
CA PHE A 3 26.55 3.73 -8.92
C PHE A 3 25.18 4.34 -9.12
N ASP A 4 24.51 3.95 -10.18
CA ASP A 4 23.11 4.28 -10.42
C ASP A 4 22.27 3.47 -9.43
N TYR A 5 22.10 4.00 -8.20
CA TYR A 5 21.24 3.38 -7.21
C TYR A 5 19.81 3.57 -7.66
N LYS A 6 19.23 2.52 -8.24
CA LYS A 6 17.80 2.51 -8.55
C LYS A 6 17.03 2.63 -7.25
N ILE A 7 16.38 3.77 -7.05
CA ILE A 7 15.47 3.99 -5.92
C ILE A 7 14.27 3.04 -6.09
N MET A 8 13.98 2.24 -5.07
CA MET A 8 12.78 1.41 -5.05
C MET A 8 11.54 2.31 -5.04
N LYS A 9 10.55 1.96 -5.87
CA LYS A 9 9.26 2.63 -5.91
C LYS A 9 8.18 1.69 -5.37
N ILE A 10 7.33 2.20 -4.50
CA ILE A 10 6.23 1.44 -3.90
C ILE A 10 4.91 2.20 -3.99
N ALA A 11 3.80 1.47 -4.06
CA ALA A 11 2.46 2.01 -3.89
C ALA A 11 1.86 1.56 -2.55
N ILE A 12 1.15 2.47 -1.88
CA ILE A 12 0.32 2.19 -0.71
C ILE A 12 -1.11 2.52 -1.08
N VAL A 13 -1.98 1.53 -1.15
CA VAL A 13 -3.39 1.72 -1.47
C VAL A 13 -4.21 1.76 -0.18
N GLY A 14 -4.89 2.87 0.05
CA GLY A 14 -5.55 3.24 1.29
C GLY A 14 -4.69 4.22 2.10
N THR A 15 -5.21 5.45 2.30
CA THR A 15 -4.56 6.51 3.10
C THR A 15 -5.28 6.74 4.44
N GLY A 16 -5.76 5.65 5.03
CA GLY A 16 -6.15 5.63 6.45
C GLY A 16 -4.91 5.72 7.34
N TYR A 17 -5.10 5.52 8.64
CA TYR A 17 -4.02 5.62 9.63
C TYR A 17 -2.81 4.74 9.25
N VAL A 18 -3.05 3.45 9.04
CA VAL A 18 -1.99 2.48 8.71
C VAL A 18 -1.28 2.83 7.40
N GLY A 19 -2.05 3.11 6.35
CA GLY A 19 -1.47 3.38 5.04
C GLY A 19 -0.67 4.67 4.99
N LEU A 20 -1.18 5.75 5.59
CA LEU A 20 -0.49 7.03 5.59
C LEU A 20 0.80 7.00 6.41
N VAL A 21 0.76 6.41 7.61
CA VAL A 21 1.98 6.22 8.44
C VAL A 21 2.99 5.34 7.73
N THR A 22 2.55 4.20 7.18
CA THR A 22 3.42 3.26 6.45
C THR A 22 4.10 3.94 5.27
N GLY A 23 3.32 4.61 4.40
CA GLY A 23 3.85 5.27 3.22
C GLY A 23 4.83 6.39 3.56
N THR A 24 4.50 7.19 4.57
CA THR A 24 5.36 8.28 5.03
C THR A 24 6.67 7.77 5.62
N CYS A 25 6.64 6.70 6.42
CA CYS A 25 7.84 6.09 6.99
C CYS A 25 8.74 5.47 5.90
N PHE A 26 8.18 4.79 4.90
CA PHE A 26 8.97 4.31 3.76
C PHE A 26 9.62 5.45 2.98
N ALA A 27 8.90 6.56 2.74
CA ALA A 27 9.46 7.74 2.09
C ALA A 27 10.61 8.35 2.91
N GLU A 28 10.48 8.38 4.24
CA GLU A 28 11.53 8.83 5.15
C GLU A 28 12.79 7.98 5.08
N MET A 29 12.64 6.68 4.81
CA MET A 29 13.76 5.74 4.60
C MET A 29 14.41 5.87 3.22
N GLY A 30 13.92 6.77 2.35
CA GLY A 30 14.48 7.03 1.02
C GLY A 30 13.79 6.31 -0.14
N THR A 31 12.69 5.62 0.10
CA THR A 31 11.87 4.97 -0.93
C THR A 31 10.97 6.02 -1.60
N GLU A 32 10.75 5.92 -2.91
CA GLU A 32 9.73 6.73 -3.59
C GLU A 32 8.37 6.05 -3.44
N VAL A 33 7.41 6.78 -2.85
CA VAL A 33 6.13 6.23 -2.40
C VAL A 33 4.97 6.96 -3.06
N PHE A 34 4.04 6.18 -3.61
CA PHE A 34 2.75 6.64 -4.13
C PHE A 34 1.64 6.18 -3.19
N CYS A 35 1.04 7.11 -2.46
CA CYS A 35 -0.13 6.86 -1.63
C CYS A 35 -1.40 7.08 -2.45
N VAL A 36 -2.22 6.05 -2.56
CA VAL A 36 -3.43 6.02 -3.40
C VAL A 36 -4.67 5.88 -2.53
N ASP A 37 -5.68 6.72 -2.75
CA ASP A 37 -6.98 6.60 -2.09
C ASP A 37 -8.09 7.09 -3.02
N VAL A 38 -9.20 6.37 -3.07
CA VAL A 38 -10.36 6.73 -3.92
C VAL A 38 -11.07 8.01 -3.46
N ASN A 39 -10.83 8.47 -2.25
CA ASN A 39 -11.42 9.70 -1.71
C ASN A 39 -10.67 10.93 -2.24
N ALA A 40 -11.26 11.59 -3.24
CA ALA A 40 -10.66 12.75 -3.90
C ALA A 40 -10.44 13.95 -2.95
N GLU A 41 -11.33 14.18 -2.01
CA GLU A 41 -11.18 15.25 -1.02
C GLU A 41 -9.99 14.99 -0.09
N LYS A 42 -9.86 13.77 0.40
CA LYS A 42 -8.72 13.34 1.23
C LYS A 42 -7.39 13.52 0.48
N ILE A 43 -7.33 13.07 -0.78
CA ILE A 43 -6.13 13.23 -1.61
C ILE A 43 -5.81 14.70 -1.88
N THR A 44 -6.83 15.53 -2.14
CA THR A 44 -6.64 16.97 -2.32
C THR A 44 -6.05 17.62 -1.06
N ASN A 45 -6.58 17.28 0.10
CA ASN A 45 -6.07 17.77 1.39
C ASN A 45 -4.63 17.30 1.64
N LEU A 46 -4.33 16.02 1.42
CA LEU A 46 -2.98 15.48 1.57
C LEU A 46 -1.97 16.15 0.63
N LYS A 47 -2.34 16.43 -0.62
CA LYS A 47 -1.50 17.21 -1.56
C LYS A 47 -1.20 18.63 -1.06
N GLN A 48 -2.10 19.22 -0.28
CA GLN A 48 -1.92 20.53 0.35
C GLN A 48 -1.21 20.46 1.72
N GLY A 49 -0.83 19.25 2.17
CA GLY A 49 -0.22 19.05 3.47
C GLY A 49 -1.19 19.00 4.65
N ILE A 50 -2.50 18.93 4.38
CA ILE A 50 -3.53 18.79 5.41
C ILE A 50 -3.68 17.32 5.74
N ILE A 51 -3.24 16.93 6.94
CA ILE A 51 -3.19 15.53 7.38
C ILE A 51 -4.49 15.16 8.11
N PRO A 52 -5.23 14.12 7.66
CA PRO A 52 -6.55 13.79 8.20
C PRO A 52 -6.51 13.00 9.53
N ILE A 53 -5.33 12.68 10.01
CA ILE A 53 -5.11 11.90 11.24
C ILE A 53 -4.10 12.60 12.13
N TYR A 54 -4.16 12.32 13.43
CA TYR A 54 -3.15 12.80 14.38
C TYR A 54 -2.18 11.66 14.73
N GLU A 55 -0.91 11.88 14.45
CA GLU A 55 0.20 11.05 14.92
C GLU A 55 1.41 11.97 15.16
N PRO A 56 2.05 11.94 16.34
CA PRO A 56 3.18 12.82 16.64
C PRO A 56 4.30 12.74 15.60
N GLY A 57 4.64 13.88 14.98
CA GLY A 57 5.70 14.00 13.99
C GLY A 57 5.32 13.61 12.55
N LEU A 58 4.11 13.08 12.32
CA LEU A 58 3.68 12.65 10.98
C LEU A 58 3.56 13.81 10.00
N GLU A 59 2.94 14.91 10.41
CA GLU A 59 2.73 16.08 9.55
C GLU A 59 4.04 16.62 8.99
N GLU A 60 5.02 16.84 9.86
CA GLU A 60 6.35 17.31 9.48
C GLU A 60 7.05 16.32 8.53
N MET A 61 6.89 15.02 8.79
CA MET A 61 7.48 13.96 7.98
C MET A 61 6.83 13.89 6.59
N VAL A 62 5.52 14.04 6.49
CA VAL A 62 4.79 14.14 5.21
C VAL A 62 5.31 15.34 4.41
N HIS A 63 5.33 16.53 5.02
CA HIS A 63 5.75 17.77 4.34
C HIS A 63 7.17 17.66 3.77
N ARG A 64 8.15 17.22 4.58
CA ARG A 64 9.53 17.14 4.09
C ARG A 64 9.71 16.08 3.00
N ASN A 65 8.96 14.98 3.04
CA ASN A 65 9.04 13.95 2.01
C ASN A 65 8.32 14.33 0.72
N GLN A 66 7.21 15.08 0.79
CA GLN A 66 6.61 15.71 -0.38
C GLN A 66 7.57 16.71 -1.05
N GLN A 67 8.18 17.60 -0.27
CA GLN A 67 9.15 18.57 -0.78
C GLN A 67 10.39 17.90 -1.40
N ALA A 68 10.80 16.78 -0.86
CA ALA A 68 11.91 15.98 -1.39
C ALA A 68 11.53 15.12 -2.61
N GLY A 69 10.27 15.14 -3.05
CA GLY A 69 9.79 14.36 -4.19
C GLY A 69 9.75 12.85 -3.95
N ARG A 70 9.70 12.41 -2.69
CA ARG A 70 9.65 10.99 -2.33
C ARG A 70 8.25 10.51 -1.92
N LEU A 71 7.31 11.39 -1.66
CA LEU A 71 5.95 11.05 -1.24
C LEU A 71 4.94 11.74 -2.15
N HIS A 72 4.15 10.93 -2.86
CA HIS A 72 3.14 11.36 -3.82
C HIS A 72 1.76 10.88 -3.41
N PHE A 73 0.73 11.63 -3.79
CA PHE A 73 -0.67 11.29 -3.53
C PHE A 73 -1.48 11.31 -4.82
N THR A 74 -2.28 10.27 -5.07
CA THR A 74 -3.16 10.19 -6.23
C THR A 74 -4.46 9.46 -5.92
N THR A 75 -5.50 9.69 -6.73
CA THR A 75 -6.75 8.92 -6.66
C THR A 75 -6.76 7.72 -7.60
N ASP A 76 -5.80 7.62 -8.51
CA ASP A 76 -5.75 6.60 -9.55
C ASP A 76 -4.48 5.74 -9.42
N LEU A 77 -4.68 4.48 -9.05
CA LEU A 77 -3.59 3.51 -8.94
C LEU A 77 -2.87 3.29 -10.28
N THR A 78 -3.56 3.44 -11.40
CA THR A 78 -2.98 3.18 -12.72
C THR A 78 -1.87 4.16 -13.08
N GLU A 79 -1.86 5.36 -12.48
CA GLU A 79 -0.82 6.36 -12.69
C GLU A 79 0.57 5.90 -12.23
N CYS A 80 0.65 5.02 -11.22
CA CYS A 80 1.92 4.57 -10.66
C CYS A 80 2.14 3.05 -10.73
N LEU A 81 1.11 2.26 -11.00
CA LEU A 81 1.14 0.79 -10.91
C LEU A 81 2.30 0.15 -11.68
N ASN A 82 2.60 0.67 -12.86
CA ASN A 82 3.64 0.13 -13.72
C ASN A 82 5.04 0.74 -13.47
N GLU A 83 5.16 1.63 -12.48
CA GLU A 83 6.45 2.15 -12.02
C GLU A 83 6.95 1.44 -10.76
N VAL A 84 6.03 0.97 -9.91
CA VAL A 84 6.34 0.39 -8.60
C VAL A 84 6.75 -1.08 -8.69
N GLU A 85 7.59 -1.52 -7.76
CA GLU A 85 7.99 -2.92 -7.59
C GLU A 85 7.14 -3.65 -6.54
N VAL A 86 6.60 -2.91 -5.57
CA VAL A 86 5.79 -3.44 -4.48
C VAL A 86 4.54 -2.58 -4.31
N LEU A 87 3.40 -3.24 -4.12
CA LEU A 87 2.14 -2.61 -3.77
C LEU A 87 1.67 -3.13 -2.42
N PHE A 88 1.49 -2.22 -1.46
CA PHE A 88 0.85 -2.54 -0.18
C PHE A 88 -0.63 -2.17 -0.23
N SER A 89 -1.49 -3.14 0.04
CA SER A 89 -2.92 -2.92 0.26
C SER A 89 -3.17 -2.66 1.75
N ALA A 90 -3.50 -1.43 2.10
CA ALA A 90 -3.82 -0.96 3.45
C ALA A 90 -5.26 -0.39 3.51
N VAL A 91 -6.14 -0.93 2.67
CA VAL A 91 -7.56 -0.55 2.63
C VAL A 91 -8.31 -1.09 3.84
N GLY A 92 -9.41 -0.42 4.21
CA GLY A 92 -10.26 -0.86 5.32
C GLY A 92 -10.90 -2.23 5.04
N THR A 93 -11.08 -3.01 6.10
CA THR A 93 -11.78 -4.29 6.11
C THR A 93 -12.89 -4.23 7.17
N PRO A 94 -13.96 -3.43 6.92
CA PRO A 94 -15.05 -3.29 7.90
C PRO A 94 -15.71 -4.65 8.16
N PRO A 95 -16.35 -4.83 9.33
CA PRO A 95 -17.11 -6.04 9.58
C PRO A 95 -18.31 -6.12 8.62
N ASP A 96 -18.55 -7.32 8.08
CA ASP A 96 -19.74 -7.66 7.32
C ASP A 96 -20.91 -7.95 8.30
N GLU A 97 -22.13 -8.16 7.78
CA GLU A 97 -23.34 -8.42 8.57
C GLU A 97 -23.22 -9.66 9.48
N ASP A 98 -22.43 -10.64 9.08
CA ASP A 98 -22.15 -11.87 9.84
C ASP A 98 -20.95 -11.74 10.81
N GLY A 99 -20.34 -10.54 10.90
CA GLY A 99 -19.17 -10.26 11.74
C GLY A 99 -17.84 -10.68 11.12
N SER A 100 -17.82 -11.26 9.90
CA SER A 100 -16.61 -11.50 9.13
C SER A 100 -16.04 -10.18 8.58
N ALA A 101 -14.77 -10.18 8.14
CA ALA A 101 -14.19 -9.01 7.49
C ALA A 101 -14.69 -8.92 6.03
N ASP A 102 -15.24 -7.77 5.65
CA ASP A 102 -15.57 -7.48 4.26
C ASP A 102 -14.27 -7.28 3.45
N LEU A 103 -14.02 -8.19 2.53
CA LEU A 103 -12.83 -8.18 1.66
C LEU A 103 -13.05 -7.41 0.35
N LYS A 104 -14.20 -6.79 0.16
CA LYS A 104 -14.56 -6.12 -1.09
C LYS A 104 -13.48 -5.16 -1.57
N TYR A 105 -12.98 -4.32 -0.68
CA TYR A 105 -11.95 -3.33 -1.04
C TYR A 105 -10.59 -3.97 -1.35
N VAL A 106 -10.21 -5.00 -0.60
CA VAL A 106 -8.97 -5.76 -0.85
C VAL A 106 -9.02 -6.44 -2.22
N LEU A 107 -10.15 -7.07 -2.55
CA LEU A 107 -10.32 -7.74 -3.84
C LEU A 107 -10.47 -6.74 -5.00
N GLU A 108 -11.01 -5.53 -4.77
CA GLU A 108 -11.06 -4.50 -5.81
C GLU A 108 -9.66 -3.96 -6.16
N VAL A 109 -8.79 -3.81 -5.16
CA VAL A 109 -7.37 -3.52 -5.42
C VAL A 109 -6.74 -4.63 -6.25
N ALA A 110 -6.97 -5.90 -5.90
CA ALA A 110 -6.47 -7.05 -6.64
C ALA A 110 -6.96 -7.06 -8.10
N ARG A 111 -8.26 -6.78 -8.34
CA ARG A 111 -8.81 -6.66 -9.70
C ARG A 111 -8.15 -5.54 -10.49
N THR A 112 -7.98 -4.38 -9.87
CA THR A 112 -7.34 -3.22 -10.51
C THR A 112 -5.90 -3.56 -10.90
N VAL A 113 -5.16 -4.24 -10.04
CA VAL A 113 -3.81 -4.75 -10.34
C VAL A 113 -3.85 -5.69 -11.54
N GLY A 114 -4.65 -6.75 -11.50
CA GLY A 114 -4.72 -7.74 -12.58
C GLY A 114 -5.15 -7.16 -13.93
N ARG A 115 -6.04 -6.15 -13.91
CA ARG A 115 -6.48 -5.45 -15.12
C ARG A 115 -5.42 -4.56 -15.76
N ASN A 116 -4.49 -4.02 -14.97
CA ASN A 116 -3.64 -2.92 -15.43
C ASN A 116 -2.13 -3.19 -15.34
N MET A 117 -1.67 -4.19 -14.58
CA MET A 117 -0.25 -4.49 -14.48
C MET A 117 0.32 -4.94 -15.84
N THR A 118 1.56 -4.54 -16.11
CA THR A 118 2.30 -4.88 -17.34
C THR A 118 3.66 -5.50 -17.09
N LYS A 119 4.07 -5.60 -15.84
CA LYS A 119 5.33 -6.21 -15.39
C LYS A 119 5.12 -6.94 -14.07
N HIS A 120 6.14 -7.68 -13.62
CA HIS A 120 6.14 -8.32 -12.30
C HIS A 120 5.85 -7.31 -11.18
N LEU A 121 5.03 -7.71 -10.23
CA LEU A 121 4.65 -6.93 -9.07
C LEU A 121 4.53 -7.84 -7.82
N LEU A 122 5.08 -7.38 -6.69
CA LEU A 122 4.79 -7.98 -5.39
C LEU A 122 3.60 -7.23 -4.75
N VAL A 123 2.51 -7.96 -4.50
CA VAL A 123 1.31 -7.42 -3.82
C VAL A 123 1.31 -7.88 -2.36
N VAL A 124 1.29 -6.93 -1.44
CA VAL A 124 1.36 -7.18 -0.01
C VAL A 124 0.07 -6.72 0.68
N THR A 125 -0.63 -7.62 1.34
CA THR A 125 -1.77 -7.26 2.18
C THR A 125 -1.28 -6.84 3.56
N LYS A 126 -1.53 -5.59 3.91
CA LYS A 126 -1.17 -5.01 5.22
C LYS A 126 -2.36 -4.91 6.16
N SER A 127 -3.57 -4.89 5.62
CA SER A 127 -4.82 -4.92 6.40
C SER A 127 -4.94 -6.20 7.22
N THR A 128 -5.63 -6.11 8.36
CA THR A 128 -6.01 -7.28 9.16
C THR A 128 -7.10 -8.05 8.43
N VAL A 129 -6.78 -9.25 7.98
CA VAL A 129 -7.64 -10.08 7.13
C VAL A 129 -7.66 -11.53 7.61
N PRO A 130 -8.75 -12.28 7.35
CA PRO A 130 -8.83 -13.70 7.65
C PRO A 130 -7.75 -14.54 6.93
N VAL A 131 -7.43 -15.69 7.51
CA VAL A 131 -6.59 -16.72 6.87
C VAL A 131 -7.18 -17.10 5.51
N GLY A 132 -6.32 -17.25 4.50
CA GLY A 132 -6.73 -17.56 3.12
C GLY A 132 -7.01 -16.35 2.23
N THR A 133 -6.94 -15.12 2.78
CA THR A 133 -7.13 -13.90 1.97
C THR A 133 -6.04 -13.74 0.91
N ALA A 134 -4.78 -14.11 1.19
CA ALA A 134 -3.70 -14.05 0.21
C ALA A 134 -4.03 -14.89 -1.04
N ARG A 135 -4.59 -16.10 -0.84
CA ARG A 135 -5.04 -16.95 -1.95
C ARG A 135 -6.16 -16.26 -2.77
N LYS A 136 -7.16 -15.67 -2.12
CA LYS A 136 -8.23 -14.95 -2.83
C LYS A 136 -7.68 -13.76 -3.64
N VAL A 137 -6.71 -13.04 -3.10
CA VAL A 137 -6.02 -11.95 -3.81
C VAL A 137 -5.30 -12.51 -5.05
N ARG A 138 -4.54 -13.61 -4.89
CA ARG A 138 -3.84 -14.28 -5.99
C ARG A 138 -4.80 -14.73 -7.08
N GLU A 139 -5.86 -15.45 -6.70
CA GLU A 139 -6.89 -15.93 -7.64
C GLU A 139 -7.53 -14.77 -8.41
N THR A 140 -7.87 -13.68 -7.72
CA THR A 140 -8.49 -12.49 -8.33
C THR A 140 -7.56 -11.82 -9.34
N ILE A 141 -6.26 -11.67 -9.03
CA ILE A 141 -5.29 -11.12 -9.98
C ILE A 141 -5.15 -12.06 -11.19
N GLN A 142 -5.00 -13.36 -10.94
CA GLN A 142 -4.82 -14.35 -12.00
C GLN A 142 -6.02 -14.39 -12.95
N GLU A 143 -7.25 -14.36 -12.43
CA GLU A 143 -8.47 -14.29 -13.26
C GLU A 143 -8.47 -13.10 -14.23
N GLU A 144 -8.02 -11.93 -13.79
CA GLU A 144 -7.96 -10.74 -14.65
C GLU A 144 -6.82 -10.85 -15.67
N LEU A 145 -5.69 -11.45 -15.32
CA LEU A 145 -4.59 -11.73 -16.26
C LEU A 145 -5.02 -12.77 -17.32
N ASP A 146 -5.73 -13.82 -16.92
CA ASP A 146 -6.24 -14.85 -17.82
C ASP A 146 -7.23 -14.26 -18.84
N LYS A 147 -8.12 -13.37 -18.40
CA LYS A 147 -9.03 -12.62 -19.30
C LYS A 147 -8.28 -11.77 -20.33
N ARG A 148 -7.11 -11.28 -19.97
CA ARG A 148 -6.23 -10.49 -20.86
C ARG A 148 -5.32 -11.36 -21.73
N GLY A 149 -5.22 -12.67 -21.46
CA GLY A 149 -4.31 -13.58 -22.15
C GLY A 149 -2.84 -13.26 -21.93
N LEU A 150 -2.47 -12.71 -20.76
CA LEU A 150 -1.12 -12.27 -20.44
C LEU A 150 -0.44 -13.21 -19.43
N PRO A 151 0.70 -13.82 -19.76
CA PRO A 151 1.46 -14.68 -18.86
C PRO A 151 2.41 -13.83 -17.96
N LEU A 152 1.83 -12.91 -17.19
CA LEU A 152 2.61 -12.08 -16.27
C LEU A 152 2.76 -12.78 -14.93
N GLU A 153 3.96 -12.74 -14.38
CA GLU A 153 4.26 -13.23 -13.05
C GLU A 153 4.01 -12.16 -12.00
N PHE A 154 3.58 -12.56 -10.82
CA PHE A 154 3.40 -11.72 -9.65
C PHE A 154 3.50 -12.56 -8.37
N ASP A 155 3.80 -11.89 -7.27
CA ASP A 155 3.83 -12.52 -5.94
C ASP A 155 2.80 -11.88 -5.01
N VAL A 156 2.33 -12.67 -4.05
CA VAL A 156 1.42 -12.20 -2.99
C VAL A 156 2.02 -12.54 -1.64
N ALA A 157 2.05 -11.57 -0.74
CA ALA A 157 2.47 -11.73 0.64
C ALA A 157 1.49 -11.07 1.60
N SER A 158 1.55 -11.47 2.87
CA SER A 158 0.85 -10.84 3.97
C SER A 158 1.87 -10.21 4.91
N ASN A 159 1.64 -8.96 5.31
CA ASN A 159 2.48 -8.26 6.27
C ASN A 159 1.59 -7.51 7.27
N PRO A 160 1.00 -8.22 8.25
CA PRO A 160 0.19 -7.57 9.27
C PRO A 160 1.01 -6.53 10.03
N GLU A 161 0.36 -5.45 10.40
CA GLU A 161 0.98 -4.35 11.15
C GLU A 161 0.72 -4.48 12.65
N PHE A 162 1.53 -3.80 13.45
CA PHE A 162 1.43 -3.74 14.91
C PHE A 162 1.58 -2.30 15.40
N LEU A 163 1.05 -1.33 14.62
CA LEU A 163 1.16 0.09 14.90
C LEU A 163 0.17 0.51 16.00
N LYS A 164 0.65 1.20 17.02
CA LYS A 164 -0.19 1.81 18.06
C LYS A 164 -0.41 3.28 17.73
N GLU A 165 -1.65 3.72 17.76
CA GLU A 165 -1.98 5.14 17.63
C GLU A 165 -1.24 5.97 18.68
N GLY A 166 -0.60 7.07 18.23
CA GLY A 166 0.25 7.93 19.05
C GLY A 166 1.72 7.46 19.21
N ALA A 167 2.08 6.27 18.71
CA ALA A 167 3.44 5.74 18.70
C ALA A 167 3.78 4.99 17.39
N ALA A 168 2.95 5.11 16.36
CA ALA A 168 3.01 4.30 15.16
C ALA A 168 4.29 4.54 14.34
N ILE A 169 4.78 5.77 14.27
CA ILE A 169 6.06 6.08 13.59
C ILE A 169 7.20 5.32 14.28
N LYS A 170 7.25 5.35 15.63
CA LYS A 170 8.26 4.62 16.39
C LYS A 170 8.14 3.10 16.17
N ASP A 171 6.91 2.57 16.24
CA ASP A 171 6.66 1.14 16.06
C ASP A 171 7.04 0.69 14.63
N PHE A 172 6.87 1.55 13.62
CA PHE A 172 7.28 1.25 12.25
C PHE A 172 8.80 1.33 12.06
N MET A 173 9.44 2.40 12.54
CA MET A 173 10.88 2.66 12.34
C MET A 173 11.78 1.77 13.19
N SER A 174 11.27 1.26 14.31
CA SER A 174 12.02 0.40 15.25
C SER A 174 11.09 -0.70 15.79
N PRO A 175 10.61 -1.61 14.92
CA PRO A 175 9.67 -2.65 15.33
C PRO A 175 10.37 -3.73 16.16
N ASP A 176 9.66 -4.28 17.16
CA ASP A 176 10.12 -5.46 17.90
C ASP A 176 10.19 -6.71 16.98
N ARG A 177 9.30 -6.75 15.98
CA ARG A 177 9.26 -7.83 14.97
C ARG A 177 8.55 -7.36 13.71
N VAL A 178 8.93 -7.98 12.59
CA VAL A 178 8.21 -7.91 11.33
C VAL A 178 7.71 -9.31 10.97
N VAL A 179 6.44 -9.44 10.64
CA VAL A 179 5.83 -10.72 10.23
C VAL A 179 5.51 -10.64 8.74
N VAL A 180 6.01 -11.62 7.98
CA VAL A 180 5.72 -11.77 6.56
C VAL A 180 5.24 -13.19 6.31
N GLY A 181 4.02 -13.32 5.81
CA GLY A 181 3.45 -14.58 5.35
C GLY A 181 3.58 -14.68 3.83
N VAL A 182 4.12 -15.79 3.35
CA VAL A 182 4.22 -16.13 1.94
C VAL A 182 3.59 -17.50 1.69
N GLU A 183 3.02 -17.72 0.51
CA GLU A 183 2.62 -19.05 0.06
C GLU A 183 3.84 -19.71 -0.60
N SER A 184 4.22 -20.88 -0.10
CA SER A 184 5.30 -21.72 -0.64
C SER A 184 4.78 -22.66 -1.72
#